data_4c2e0262e99d0a8bd61f2086bb8ce67a
#
_entry.id   4c2e0262e99d0a8bd61f2086bb8ce67a
#
_cell.length_a   1.000
_cell.length_b   1.000
_cell.length_c   1.000
_cell.angle_alpha   90.00
_cell.angle_beta   90.00
_cell.angle_gamma   90.00
#
_symmetry.space_group_name_H-M   'P 1'
#
loop_
_entity.id
_entity.type
_entity.pdbx_description
1 polymer ?
#
loop_
_entity_poly.entity_id
_entity_poly.type
_entity_poly.pdbx_seq_one_letter_code
_entity_poly.pdbx_strand_id
1 'polypeptide(L)'
;MCGIVGHVGPVAVPSERSLEVLLDGLSRLEYRGYDSAGVALLTDEGVSVRKEAGKLENLRAQIAAHPVAPATAGIGHTRWATHGSPTTVNSHPHVAGHIALAHNGIIENFRPLREEVESLGRTLLSETDSEVVAHLLDIAYSALREANPAGDPALQLREAMAQVTPRLEGTYALLAITADAPGTIVAARRSSPLVLGVGEGENFVGSDVAAFVAFTKQAVEVDDNQIVLITAAGIEITDAAGQVVTEPHGWEVTWDASAAVKGGYDTFMNKEIHDQPTAVADTLRGRMDDSGELQLDEMRIDPAVLRSVDKIIVVACGTAAYAGHVAKYAIEHWCRIPVEIELAHEFRYRDPIVNEKTLTVAISQSGETMDTIQAVRHAREQGSRVLAIVNTYGSTIAREADAVLYTHAGPEVAVASTKAFLAQITACYLLGLYLAQLRGNKWPEEVADYLANLSAMPERIQRFLDESEEQVRALGRELADNNSFLFLGRHVGYPVALEGALKLKELAYVHAEGFAAGELKHGPIALVEEGLPVFVIVPTPRRPVLHDKVISNIEEIRARGARTIVIAEEEDHAVDAFAHDVIRVPAAPTLMMPLLSVVPLQVFASALAQAKGYDVDQPRNLAKSVTVE
;
A
#
# COMPACT_ATOMS: atom_id res chain seq x y z
N MET A 1 -4.16 8.41 0.45
CA MET A 1 -5.21 7.87 -0.46
C MET A 1 -6.52 7.88 0.29
N CYS A 2 -7.63 8.21 -0.39
CA CYS A 2 -8.95 8.23 0.21
C CYS A 2 -9.61 6.84 0.21
N GLY A 3 -10.56 6.57 1.11
CA GLY A 3 -11.43 5.40 1.07
C GLY A 3 -12.78 5.77 0.45
N ILE A 4 -13.26 4.98 -0.50
CA ILE A 4 -14.58 5.14 -1.10
C ILE A 4 -15.40 3.87 -0.88
N VAL A 5 -16.67 4.02 -0.52
CA VAL A 5 -17.62 2.91 -0.30
C VAL A 5 -18.97 3.32 -0.88
N GLY A 6 -19.64 2.40 -1.54
CA GLY A 6 -21.03 2.54 -1.97
C GLY A 6 -21.82 1.26 -1.69
N HIS A 7 -23.08 1.42 -1.40
CA HIS A 7 -24.02 0.33 -1.18
C HIS A 7 -25.37 0.62 -1.83
N VAL A 8 -25.94 -0.38 -2.46
CA VAL A 8 -27.29 -0.35 -3.03
C VAL A 8 -28.08 -1.53 -2.50
N GLY A 9 -29.18 -1.24 -1.81
CA GLY A 9 -30.17 -2.22 -1.36
C GLY A 9 -31.49 -2.14 -2.12
N PRO A 10 -32.49 -2.97 -1.76
CA PRO A 10 -33.79 -3.00 -2.42
C PRO A 10 -34.54 -1.68 -2.27
N VAL A 11 -34.98 -1.09 -3.38
CA VAL A 11 -35.73 0.19 -3.38
C VAL A 11 -37.04 0.10 -2.62
N ALA A 12 -37.68 -1.06 -2.66
CA ALA A 12 -39.00 -1.27 -2.02
C ALA A 12 -38.96 -1.29 -0.49
N VAL A 13 -37.74 -1.38 0.11
CA VAL A 13 -37.58 -1.52 1.56
C VAL A 13 -36.40 -0.65 2.02
N PRO A 14 -36.55 0.68 2.09
CA PRO A 14 -35.54 1.55 2.70
C PRO A 14 -35.21 1.07 4.12
N SER A 15 -33.94 1.03 4.48
CA SER A 15 -33.47 0.51 5.76
C SER A 15 -32.22 1.26 6.26
N GLU A 16 -31.80 1.00 7.48
CA GLU A 16 -30.52 1.49 8.02
C GLU A 16 -29.31 0.76 7.42
N ARG A 17 -29.54 -0.31 6.64
CA ARG A 17 -28.52 -1.17 6.06
C ARG A 17 -27.47 -0.41 5.26
N SER A 18 -27.89 0.56 4.43
CA SER A 18 -26.93 1.36 3.64
C SER A 18 -25.98 2.14 4.53
N LEU A 19 -26.48 2.77 5.60
CA LEU A 19 -25.64 3.50 6.55
C LEU A 19 -24.69 2.56 7.31
N GLU A 20 -25.16 1.40 7.76
CA GLU A 20 -24.34 0.39 8.44
C GLU A 20 -23.18 -0.09 7.55
N VAL A 21 -23.48 -0.45 6.30
CA VAL A 21 -22.47 -0.89 5.31
C VAL A 21 -21.44 0.22 5.05
N LEU A 22 -21.90 1.46 4.86
CA LEU A 22 -20.98 2.58 4.64
C LEU A 22 -20.06 2.81 5.83
N LEU A 23 -20.59 2.84 7.05
CA LEU A 23 -19.80 3.09 8.25
C LEU A 23 -18.83 1.93 8.58
N ASP A 24 -19.22 0.67 8.33
CA ASP A 24 -18.34 -0.48 8.48
C ASP A 24 -17.23 -0.45 7.42
N GLY A 25 -17.60 -0.27 6.15
CA GLY A 25 -16.64 -0.18 5.05
C GLY A 25 -15.65 0.98 5.20
N LEU A 26 -16.13 2.18 5.58
CA LEU A 26 -15.26 3.32 5.85
C LEU A 26 -14.34 3.07 7.04
N SER A 27 -14.80 2.37 8.09
CA SER A 27 -13.97 1.98 9.23
C SER A 27 -12.80 1.07 8.81
N ARG A 28 -13.06 0.15 7.87
CA ARG A 28 -12.03 -0.73 7.31
C ARG A 28 -11.09 -0.02 6.34
N LEU A 29 -11.51 1.12 5.76
CA LEU A 29 -10.72 1.93 4.85
C LEU A 29 -10.11 3.18 5.50
N GLU A 30 -10.33 3.41 6.80
CA GLU A 30 -9.86 4.62 7.49
C GLU A 30 -8.32 4.77 7.43
N TYR A 31 -7.58 3.64 7.37
CA TYR A 31 -6.13 3.66 7.17
C TYR A 31 -5.69 4.33 5.85
N ARG A 32 -6.61 4.48 4.89
CA ARG A 32 -6.35 5.16 3.60
C ARG A 32 -6.49 6.68 3.70
N GLY A 33 -7.30 7.19 4.63
CA GLY A 33 -7.49 8.63 4.81
C GLY A 33 -8.33 8.90 6.06
N TYR A 34 -7.94 9.86 6.85
CA TYR A 34 -8.54 10.18 8.15
C TYR A 34 -8.59 11.69 8.44
N ASP A 35 -8.42 12.54 7.41
CA ASP A 35 -8.50 14.01 7.54
C ASP A 35 -9.93 14.50 7.59
N SER A 36 -10.85 13.77 6.98
CA SER A 36 -12.28 13.97 7.08
C SER A 36 -13.05 12.73 6.60
N ALA A 37 -14.31 12.60 7.03
CA ALA A 37 -15.20 11.54 6.58
C ALA A 37 -16.59 12.09 6.25
N GLY A 38 -17.34 11.39 5.38
CA GLY A 38 -18.72 11.74 5.10
C GLY A 38 -19.47 10.67 4.32
N VAL A 39 -20.80 10.77 4.40
CA VAL A 39 -21.75 9.90 3.71
C VAL A 39 -22.84 10.72 3.03
N ALA A 40 -23.33 10.27 1.90
CA ALA A 40 -24.57 10.72 1.27
C ALA A 40 -25.49 9.53 1.04
N LEU A 41 -26.75 9.65 1.45
CA LEU A 41 -27.74 8.59 1.48
C LEU A 41 -28.98 9.00 0.69
N LEU A 42 -29.53 8.07 -0.11
CA LEU A 42 -30.81 8.25 -0.81
C LEU A 42 -31.97 7.82 0.09
N THR A 43 -32.64 8.80 0.67
CA THR A 43 -33.81 8.62 1.52
C THR A 43 -35.09 9.04 0.78
N ASP A 44 -36.26 8.76 1.36
CA ASP A 44 -37.54 9.23 0.81
C ASP A 44 -37.66 10.77 0.76
N GLU A 45 -36.83 11.49 1.53
CA GLU A 45 -36.80 12.97 1.55
C GLU A 45 -35.77 13.55 0.56
N GLY A 46 -35.06 12.69 -0.18
CA GLY A 46 -34.01 13.07 -1.12
C GLY A 46 -32.61 12.67 -0.65
N VAL A 47 -31.56 13.40 -1.08
CA VAL A 47 -30.16 13.14 -0.70
C VAL A 47 -29.88 13.72 0.68
N SER A 48 -29.59 12.87 1.66
CA SER A 48 -29.18 13.27 3.00
C SER A 48 -27.67 13.14 3.17
N VAL A 49 -26.98 14.24 3.50
CA VAL A 49 -25.52 14.28 3.65
C VAL A 49 -25.11 14.52 5.10
N ARG A 50 -24.13 13.75 5.56
CA ARG A 50 -23.41 13.97 6.83
C ARG A 50 -21.92 13.91 6.54
N LYS A 51 -21.19 14.93 6.96
CA LYS A 51 -19.73 14.99 6.78
C LYS A 51 -19.06 15.80 7.87
N GLU A 52 -17.88 15.37 8.30
CA GLU A 52 -17.14 15.99 9.40
C GLU A 52 -15.63 15.92 9.15
N ALA A 53 -14.92 16.94 9.61
CA ALA A 53 -13.46 16.98 9.62
C ALA A 53 -12.91 16.04 10.70
N GLY A 54 -11.73 15.43 10.46
CA GLY A 54 -11.06 14.49 11.35
C GLY A 54 -11.48 13.04 11.13
N LYS A 55 -11.19 12.18 12.11
CA LYS A 55 -11.42 10.74 12.04
C LYS A 55 -12.90 10.37 11.91
N LEU A 56 -13.16 9.16 11.45
CA LEU A 56 -14.51 8.60 11.24
C LEU A 56 -15.39 8.67 12.51
N GLU A 57 -14.77 8.64 13.69
CA GLU A 57 -15.49 8.77 14.96
C GLU A 57 -16.23 10.11 15.09
N ASN A 58 -15.68 11.20 14.53
CA ASN A 58 -16.35 12.50 14.50
C ASN A 58 -17.63 12.44 13.64
N LEU A 59 -17.57 11.77 12.50
CA LEU A 59 -18.75 11.52 11.66
C LEU A 59 -19.79 10.64 12.38
N ARG A 60 -19.36 9.60 13.10
CA ARG A 60 -20.26 8.75 13.90
C ARG A 60 -20.97 9.58 14.99
N ALA A 61 -20.23 10.43 15.69
CA ALA A 61 -20.80 11.32 16.70
C ALA A 61 -21.81 12.31 16.09
N GLN A 62 -21.53 12.88 14.92
CA GLN A 62 -22.45 13.75 14.19
C GLN A 62 -23.73 13.01 13.78
N ILE A 63 -23.62 11.79 13.24
CA ILE A 63 -24.76 10.96 12.85
C ILE A 63 -25.61 10.59 14.07
N ALA A 64 -24.98 10.26 15.21
CA ALA A 64 -25.70 9.96 16.45
C ALA A 64 -26.48 11.18 16.97
N ALA A 65 -25.93 12.40 16.83
CA ALA A 65 -26.60 13.65 17.19
C ALA A 65 -27.70 14.06 16.19
N HIS A 66 -27.52 13.74 14.91
CA HIS A 66 -28.43 14.08 13.81
C HIS A 66 -28.68 12.84 12.93
N PRO A 67 -29.53 11.91 13.38
CA PRO A 67 -29.79 10.66 12.67
C PRO A 67 -30.23 10.87 11.21
N VAL A 68 -29.95 9.88 10.36
CA VAL A 68 -30.37 9.85 8.96
C VAL A 68 -31.55 8.88 8.83
N ALA A 69 -32.53 9.23 8.00
CA ALA A 69 -33.65 8.35 7.69
C ALA A 69 -33.19 7.08 6.95
N PRO A 70 -33.98 5.97 6.99
CA PRO A 70 -33.75 4.79 6.18
C PRO A 70 -33.49 5.12 4.71
N ALA A 71 -32.56 4.40 4.09
CA ALA A 71 -32.08 4.70 2.74
C ALA A 71 -32.09 3.45 1.84
N THR A 72 -32.18 3.67 0.54
CA THR A 72 -32.11 2.61 -0.49
C THR A 72 -30.73 2.43 -1.08
N ALA A 73 -29.92 3.48 -1.05
CA ALA A 73 -28.54 3.48 -1.49
C ALA A 73 -27.76 4.58 -0.78
N GLY A 74 -26.44 4.49 -0.83
CA GLY A 74 -25.58 5.53 -0.31
C GLY A 74 -24.13 5.40 -0.78
N ILE A 75 -23.41 6.51 -0.67
CA ILE A 75 -21.97 6.61 -0.94
C ILE A 75 -21.27 7.22 0.27
N GLY A 76 -20.08 6.76 0.56
CA GLY A 76 -19.28 7.21 1.68
C GLY A 76 -17.81 7.41 1.29
N HIS A 77 -17.12 8.26 2.05
CA HIS A 77 -15.76 8.65 1.76
C HIS A 77 -14.98 8.94 3.03
N THR A 78 -13.72 8.47 3.10
CA THR A 78 -12.70 8.96 4.04
C THR A 78 -11.61 9.66 3.23
N ARG A 79 -11.29 10.90 3.63
CA ARG A 79 -10.43 11.78 2.84
C ARG A 79 -9.01 11.82 3.40
N TRP A 80 -8.05 11.77 2.48
CA TRP A 80 -6.73 12.35 2.65
C TRP A 80 -6.65 13.59 1.77
N ALA A 81 -6.40 14.74 2.38
CA ALA A 81 -6.45 16.02 1.70
C ALA A 81 -5.27 16.20 0.72
N THR A 82 -5.59 16.37 -0.56
CA THR A 82 -4.65 16.74 -1.63
C THR A 82 -4.87 18.18 -2.07
N HIS A 83 -6.12 18.56 -2.34
CA HIS A 83 -6.56 19.92 -2.71
C HIS A 83 -7.54 20.46 -1.68
N GLY A 84 -7.24 21.62 -1.09
CA GLY A 84 -8.02 22.23 -0.04
C GLY A 84 -7.78 21.64 1.34
N SER A 85 -7.83 22.51 2.36
CA SER A 85 -7.59 22.15 3.77
C SER A 85 -8.57 21.09 4.29
N PRO A 86 -8.23 20.30 5.34
CA PRO A 86 -9.13 19.31 5.94
C PRO A 86 -10.23 19.98 6.76
N THR A 87 -11.23 20.52 6.08
CA THR A 87 -12.41 21.16 6.65
C THR A 87 -13.68 20.41 6.26
N THR A 88 -14.77 20.59 7.01
CA THR A 88 -16.07 19.99 6.71
C THR A 88 -16.58 20.40 5.31
N VAL A 89 -16.30 21.63 4.84
CA VAL A 89 -16.71 22.10 3.51
C VAL A 89 -15.98 21.33 2.41
N ASN A 90 -14.68 21.08 2.59
CA ASN A 90 -13.84 20.34 1.65
C ASN A 90 -13.98 18.83 1.76
N SER A 91 -14.82 18.32 2.69
CA SER A 91 -15.08 16.89 2.86
C SER A 91 -16.05 16.38 1.80
N HIS A 92 -15.88 15.12 1.39
CA HIS A 92 -16.81 14.42 0.51
C HIS A 92 -17.94 13.77 1.31
N PRO A 93 -19.08 13.45 0.66
CA PRO A 93 -19.46 13.76 -0.72
C PRO A 93 -19.74 15.24 -0.97
N HIS A 94 -19.45 15.72 -2.19
CA HIS A 94 -19.87 17.05 -2.65
C HIS A 94 -21.25 16.99 -3.28
N VAL A 95 -22.04 18.05 -3.10
CA VAL A 95 -23.40 18.15 -3.67
C VAL A 95 -23.46 19.34 -4.63
N ALA A 96 -23.92 19.10 -5.83
CA ALA A 96 -24.20 20.11 -6.83
C ALA A 96 -25.55 19.81 -7.51
N GLY A 97 -26.52 20.68 -7.36
CA GLY A 97 -27.87 20.50 -7.90
C GLY A 97 -28.50 19.16 -7.53
N HIS A 98 -28.69 18.28 -8.50
CA HIS A 98 -29.30 16.96 -8.34
C HIS A 98 -28.30 15.88 -7.88
N ILE A 99 -27.00 16.15 -7.92
CA ILE A 99 -25.94 15.12 -7.81
C ILE A 99 -25.24 15.22 -6.45
N ALA A 100 -25.03 14.07 -5.81
CA ALA A 100 -24.03 13.90 -4.78
C ALA A 100 -22.90 13.00 -5.30
N LEU A 101 -21.65 13.44 -5.12
CA LEU A 101 -20.45 12.83 -5.68
C LEU A 101 -19.39 12.56 -4.61
N ALA A 102 -18.83 11.35 -4.60
CA ALA A 102 -17.58 11.01 -3.94
C ALA A 102 -16.49 10.75 -4.98
N HIS A 103 -15.26 11.19 -4.71
CA HIS A 103 -14.13 11.11 -5.62
C HIS A 103 -12.84 10.72 -4.89
N ASN A 104 -12.15 9.72 -5.40
CA ASN A 104 -10.76 9.40 -5.10
C ASN A 104 -9.90 9.73 -6.31
N GLY A 105 -8.79 10.43 -6.12
CA GLY A 105 -7.88 10.80 -7.19
C GLY A 105 -7.55 12.30 -7.22
N ILE A 106 -7.04 12.76 -8.36
CA ILE A 106 -6.76 14.17 -8.64
C ILE A 106 -7.21 14.46 -10.08
N ILE A 107 -7.99 15.52 -10.25
CA ILE A 107 -8.34 16.09 -11.56
C ILE A 107 -7.35 17.20 -11.87
N GLU A 108 -6.36 16.90 -12.69
CA GLU A 108 -5.24 17.81 -12.98
C GLU A 108 -5.66 19.08 -13.70
N ASN A 109 -6.64 18.97 -14.61
CA ASN A 109 -7.19 20.10 -15.35
C ASN A 109 -8.38 20.78 -14.65
N PHE A 110 -8.51 20.65 -13.30
CA PHE A 110 -9.66 21.21 -12.57
C PHE A 110 -9.77 22.74 -12.67
N ARG A 111 -8.65 23.47 -12.82
CA ARG A 111 -8.68 24.95 -12.87
C ARG A 111 -9.45 25.49 -14.06
N PRO A 112 -9.14 25.14 -15.32
CA PRO A 112 -9.95 25.56 -16.47
C PRO A 112 -11.39 25.06 -16.40
N LEU A 113 -11.63 23.85 -15.86
CA LEU A 113 -12.99 23.33 -15.66
C LEU A 113 -13.77 24.13 -14.60
N ARG A 114 -13.09 24.59 -13.54
CA ARG A 114 -13.67 25.49 -12.54
C ARG A 114 -14.11 26.83 -13.13
N GLU A 115 -13.23 27.45 -13.93
CA GLU A 115 -13.54 28.69 -14.62
C GLU A 115 -14.77 28.54 -15.55
N GLU A 116 -14.88 27.42 -16.25
CA GLU A 116 -16.06 27.10 -17.07
C GLU A 116 -17.32 26.99 -16.22
N VAL A 117 -17.30 26.22 -15.14
CA VAL A 117 -18.44 26.03 -14.22
C VAL A 117 -18.88 27.37 -13.62
N GLU A 118 -17.94 28.22 -13.20
CA GLU A 118 -18.22 29.56 -12.69
C GLU A 118 -18.81 30.47 -13.77
N SER A 119 -18.35 30.38 -15.02
CA SER A 119 -18.90 31.14 -16.16
C SER A 119 -20.35 30.80 -16.51
N LEU A 120 -20.78 29.57 -16.15
CA LEU A 120 -22.17 29.11 -16.25
C LEU A 120 -23.04 29.54 -15.05
N GLY A 121 -22.53 30.42 -14.19
CA GLY A 121 -23.24 30.98 -13.04
C GLY A 121 -23.34 30.03 -11.83
N ARG A 122 -22.54 28.96 -11.78
CA ARG A 122 -22.46 28.06 -10.62
C ARG A 122 -21.52 28.61 -9.57
N THR A 123 -21.86 28.41 -8.29
CA THR A 123 -21.02 28.80 -7.16
C THR A 123 -20.42 27.54 -6.53
N LEU A 124 -19.09 27.46 -6.50
CA LEU A 124 -18.37 26.40 -5.81
C LEU A 124 -18.09 26.84 -4.37
N LEU A 125 -18.33 25.94 -3.43
CA LEU A 125 -18.21 26.21 -1.99
C LEU A 125 -16.86 25.74 -1.43
N SER A 126 -16.25 24.71 -2.06
CA SER A 126 -15.00 24.11 -1.62
C SER A 126 -13.82 24.53 -2.50
N GLU A 127 -12.63 24.23 -1.98
CA GLU A 127 -11.36 24.42 -2.70
C GLU A 127 -10.94 23.16 -3.48
N THR A 128 -11.81 22.12 -3.49
CA THR A 128 -11.47 20.83 -4.07
C THR A 128 -11.66 20.78 -5.58
N ASP A 129 -10.87 19.97 -6.26
CA ASP A 129 -11.07 19.57 -7.66
C ASP A 129 -12.35 18.75 -7.85
N SER A 130 -12.76 18.01 -6.82
CA SER A 130 -13.91 17.09 -6.83
C SER A 130 -15.25 17.80 -6.96
N GLU A 131 -15.44 18.96 -6.34
CA GLU A 131 -16.68 19.72 -6.45
C GLU A 131 -16.91 20.20 -7.89
N VAL A 132 -15.84 20.51 -8.62
CA VAL A 132 -15.91 20.87 -10.04
C VAL A 132 -16.56 19.74 -10.84
N VAL A 133 -16.17 18.49 -10.59
CA VAL A 133 -16.75 17.31 -11.24
C VAL A 133 -18.23 17.15 -10.90
N ALA A 134 -18.62 17.37 -9.63
CA ALA A 134 -20.02 17.31 -9.23
C ALA A 134 -20.88 18.32 -10.00
N HIS A 135 -20.38 19.55 -10.18
CA HIS A 135 -21.07 20.57 -10.99
C HIS A 135 -21.14 20.23 -12.47
N LEU A 136 -20.06 19.75 -13.08
CA LEU A 136 -20.06 19.31 -14.48
C LEU A 136 -21.07 18.19 -14.71
N LEU A 137 -21.14 17.24 -13.77
CA LEU A 137 -22.06 16.12 -13.84
C LEU A 137 -23.52 16.60 -13.70
N ASP A 138 -23.80 17.53 -12.78
CA ASP A 138 -25.13 18.13 -12.63
C ASP A 138 -25.55 18.90 -13.89
N ILE A 139 -24.64 19.65 -14.50
CA ILE A 139 -24.93 20.39 -15.75
C ILE A 139 -25.30 19.42 -16.88
N ALA A 140 -24.50 18.36 -17.09
CA ALA A 140 -24.77 17.35 -18.11
C ALA A 140 -26.07 16.59 -17.81
N TYR A 141 -26.30 16.17 -16.56
CA TYR A 141 -27.51 15.49 -16.14
C TYR A 141 -28.76 16.34 -16.32
N SER A 142 -28.74 17.59 -15.88
CA SER A 142 -29.86 18.54 -16.03
C SER A 142 -30.23 18.75 -17.51
N ALA A 143 -29.24 18.89 -18.38
CA ALA A 143 -29.49 19.02 -19.84
C ALA A 143 -30.16 17.77 -20.43
N LEU A 144 -29.77 16.57 -19.99
CA LEU A 144 -30.40 15.31 -20.42
C LEU A 144 -31.85 15.19 -19.90
N ARG A 145 -32.08 15.61 -18.65
CA ARG A 145 -33.44 15.65 -18.05
C ARG A 145 -34.36 16.63 -18.76
N GLU A 146 -33.86 17.80 -19.11
CA GLU A 146 -34.62 18.80 -19.89
C GLU A 146 -34.92 18.30 -21.31
N ALA A 147 -33.97 17.66 -21.97
CA ALA A 147 -34.16 17.13 -23.33
C ALA A 147 -35.13 15.93 -23.36
N ASN A 148 -35.15 15.11 -22.35
CA ASN A 148 -36.02 13.95 -22.23
C ASN A 148 -36.54 13.75 -20.78
N PRO A 149 -37.54 14.52 -20.32
CA PRO A 149 -38.07 14.43 -18.96
C PRO A 149 -38.68 13.07 -18.59
N ALA A 150 -39.12 12.28 -19.59
CA ALA A 150 -39.69 10.94 -19.43
C ALA A 150 -38.64 9.83 -19.46
N GLY A 151 -37.39 10.16 -19.75
CA GLY A 151 -36.28 9.20 -19.78
C GLY A 151 -35.96 8.64 -18.39
N ASP A 152 -35.39 7.43 -18.35
CA ASP A 152 -34.94 6.80 -17.12
C ASP A 152 -33.82 7.62 -16.47
N PRO A 153 -34.02 8.14 -15.23
CA PRO A 153 -33.01 8.97 -14.56
C PRO A 153 -31.68 8.26 -14.31
N ALA A 154 -31.70 6.95 -14.06
CA ALA A 154 -30.48 6.16 -13.83
C ALA A 154 -29.62 6.09 -15.10
N LEU A 155 -30.25 5.83 -16.25
CA LEU A 155 -29.58 5.81 -17.55
C LEU A 155 -29.08 7.20 -17.94
N GLN A 156 -29.83 8.27 -17.63
CA GLN A 156 -29.42 9.64 -17.88
C GLN A 156 -28.22 10.05 -16.98
N LEU A 157 -28.16 9.59 -15.74
CA LEU A 157 -26.99 9.81 -14.89
C LEU A 157 -25.75 9.08 -15.45
N ARG A 158 -25.91 7.86 -15.94
CA ARG A 158 -24.85 7.12 -16.62
C ARG A 158 -24.36 7.85 -17.88
N GLU A 159 -25.28 8.34 -18.68
CA GLU A 159 -24.97 9.11 -19.89
C GLU A 159 -24.25 10.42 -19.55
N ALA A 160 -24.69 11.13 -18.51
CA ALA A 160 -23.99 12.32 -18.02
C ALA A 160 -22.55 12.00 -17.58
N MET A 161 -22.34 10.87 -16.88
CA MET A 161 -21.00 10.40 -16.52
C MET A 161 -20.16 10.13 -17.77
N ALA A 162 -20.73 9.49 -18.82
CA ALA A 162 -20.06 9.23 -20.09
C ALA A 162 -19.68 10.51 -20.85
N GLN A 163 -20.45 11.60 -20.72
CA GLN A 163 -20.13 12.89 -21.32
C GLN A 163 -19.05 13.65 -20.55
N VAL A 164 -18.98 13.50 -19.22
CA VAL A 164 -18.05 14.26 -18.37
C VAL A 164 -16.67 13.60 -18.30
N THR A 165 -16.61 12.28 -18.13
CA THR A 165 -15.33 11.57 -17.88
C THR A 165 -14.26 11.76 -18.97
N PRO A 166 -14.56 11.86 -20.30
CA PRO A 166 -13.54 12.12 -21.31
C PRO A 166 -12.90 13.51 -21.21
N ARG A 167 -13.53 14.45 -20.50
CA ARG A 167 -13.05 15.83 -20.32
C ARG A 167 -12.09 15.97 -19.14
N LEU A 168 -12.03 14.95 -18.28
CA LEU A 168 -11.20 14.96 -17.09
C LEU A 168 -9.79 14.47 -17.43
N GLU A 169 -8.77 15.17 -16.94
CA GLU A 169 -7.37 14.74 -16.99
C GLU A 169 -6.94 14.32 -15.59
N GLY A 170 -6.02 13.32 -15.49
CA GLY A 170 -5.55 12.78 -14.21
C GLY A 170 -6.23 11.48 -13.81
N THR A 171 -6.31 11.22 -12.51
CA THR A 171 -6.76 9.94 -11.94
C THR A 171 -8.06 10.12 -11.18
N TYR A 172 -8.99 9.17 -11.35
CA TYR A 172 -10.25 9.24 -10.59
C TYR A 172 -10.91 7.87 -10.38
N ALA A 173 -11.59 7.74 -9.23
CA ALA A 173 -12.70 6.83 -9.00
C ALA A 173 -13.87 7.68 -8.47
N LEU A 174 -14.96 7.70 -9.24
CA LEU A 174 -16.13 8.54 -9.00
C LEU A 174 -17.31 7.67 -8.62
N LEU A 175 -18.05 8.05 -7.58
CA LEU A 175 -19.38 7.51 -7.26
C LEU A 175 -20.38 8.66 -7.25
N ALA A 176 -21.46 8.54 -8.02
CA ALA A 176 -22.52 9.53 -8.11
C ALA A 176 -23.88 8.93 -7.79
N ILE A 177 -24.69 9.67 -7.03
CA ILE A 177 -26.10 9.34 -6.72
C ILE A 177 -26.98 10.56 -6.98
N THR A 178 -28.27 10.33 -7.30
CA THR A 178 -29.30 11.36 -7.43
C THR A 178 -30.61 10.89 -6.81
N ALA A 179 -31.37 11.80 -6.20
CA ALA A 179 -32.70 11.51 -5.67
C ALA A 179 -33.70 11.07 -6.76
N ASP A 180 -33.48 11.47 -8.00
CA ASP A 180 -34.32 11.10 -9.15
C ASP A 180 -34.22 9.61 -9.51
N ALA A 181 -33.13 8.92 -9.12
CA ALA A 181 -32.88 7.50 -9.37
C ALA A 181 -32.62 6.76 -8.04
N PRO A 182 -33.66 6.55 -7.21
CA PRO A 182 -33.51 5.86 -5.94
C PRO A 182 -32.99 4.42 -6.15
N GLY A 183 -32.14 3.94 -5.23
CA GLY A 183 -31.54 2.60 -5.32
C GLY A 183 -30.57 2.42 -6.49
N THR A 184 -29.88 3.51 -6.88
CA THR A 184 -28.91 3.46 -7.97
C THR A 184 -27.64 4.22 -7.59
N ILE A 185 -26.47 3.64 -7.95
CA ILE A 185 -25.17 4.32 -7.95
C ILE A 185 -24.62 4.24 -9.38
N VAL A 186 -24.07 5.34 -9.89
CA VAL A 186 -23.27 5.35 -11.10
C VAL A 186 -21.82 5.58 -10.71
N ALA A 187 -20.93 4.74 -11.22
CA ALA A 187 -19.50 4.80 -10.92
C ALA A 187 -18.66 4.89 -12.21
N ALA A 188 -17.49 5.50 -12.12
CA ALA A 188 -16.50 5.51 -13.19
C ALA A 188 -15.09 5.53 -12.61
N ARG A 189 -14.09 4.98 -13.36
CA ARG A 189 -12.72 5.02 -12.91
C ARG A 189 -11.71 5.29 -14.04
N ARG A 190 -10.58 5.87 -13.66
CA ARG A 190 -9.33 5.94 -14.42
C ARG A 190 -8.16 5.94 -13.43
N SER A 191 -7.33 4.91 -13.48
CA SER A 191 -6.10 4.73 -12.67
C SER A 191 -6.28 4.72 -11.14
N SER A 192 -7.40 5.21 -10.58
CA SER A 192 -7.73 5.07 -9.15
C SER A 192 -8.46 3.74 -8.92
N PRO A 193 -8.15 2.99 -7.84
CA PRO A 193 -8.76 1.68 -7.61
C PRO A 193 -10.26 1.77 -7.35
N LEU A 194 -11.01 0.88 -7.99
CA LEU A 194 -12.45 0.66 -7.77
C LEU A 194 -12.80 -0.79 -8.05
N VAL A 195 -13.52 -1.41 -7.13
CA VAL A 195 -13.93 -2.81 -7.19
C VAL A 195 -15.40 -2.93 -6.77
N LEU A 196 -16.13 -3.86 -7.39
CA LEU A 196 -17.54 -4.11 -7.11
C LEU A 196 -17.68 -5.39 -6.27
N GLY A 197 -18.64 -5.38 -5.34
CA GLY A 197 -19.03 -6.56 -4.58
C GLY A 197 -20.44 -7.01 -5.00
N VAL A 198 -20.59 -8.27 -5.38
CA VAL A 198 -21.88 -8.85 -5.79
C VAL A 198 -22.50 -9.57 -4.60
N GLY A 199 -23.68 -9.11 -4.16
CA GLY A 199 -24.43 -9.70 -3.07
C GLY A 199 -25.77 -10.28 -3.53
N GLU A 200 -26.54 -10.83 -2.60
CA GLU A 200 -27.90 -11.35 -2.86
C GLU A 200 -28.93 -10.26 -2.58
N GLY A 201 -29.46 -9.63 -3.64
CA GLY A 201 -30.44 -8.55 -3.54
C GLY A 201 -29.85 -7.22 -3.04
N GLU A 202 -28.56 -7.11 -2.93
CA GLU A 202 -27.80 -5.89 -2.64
C GLU A 202 -26.45 -5.95 -3.36
N ASN A 203 -25.87 -4.79 -3.70
CA ASN A 203 -24.56 -4.72 -4.34
C ASN A 203 -23.70 -3.61 -3.70
N PHE A 204 -22.39 -3.76 -3.85
CA PHE A 204 -21.39 -2.95 -3.18
C PHE A 204 -20.39 -2.38 -4.19
N VAL A 205 -19.77 -1.28 -3.84
CA VAL A 205 -18.62 -0.74 -4.55
C VAL A 205 -17.64 -0.14 -3.55
N GLY A 206 -16.36 -0.29 -3.79
CA GLY A 206 -15.34 0.26 -2.91
C GLY A 206 -14.00 0.47 -3.60
N SER A 207 -13.14 1.26 -2.99
CA SER A 207 -11.74 1.41 -3.45
C SER A 207 -10.86 0.20 -3.10
N ASP A 208 -11.38 -0.74 -2.33
CA ASP A 208 -10.73 -2.00 -1.94
C ASP A 208 -11.80 -3.01 -1.54
N VAL A 209 -11.55 -4.30 -1.71
CA VAL A 209 -12.45 -5.38 -1.26
C VAL A 209 -12.70 -5.36 0.25
N ALA A 210 -11.79 -4.78 1.05
CA ALA A 210 -11.95 -4.58 2.49
C ALA A 210 -13.22 -3.79 2.82
N ALA A 211 -13.69 -2.92 1.92
CA ALA A 211 -14.91 -2.13 2.07
C ALA A 211 -16.17 -2.99 2.27
N PHE A 212 -16.21 -4.18 1.67
CA PHE A 212 -17.41 -5.01 1.63
C PHE A 212 -17.19 -6.51 1.90
N VAL A 213 -15.96 -6.95 2.17
CA VAL A 213 -15.62 -8.37 2.38
C VAL A 213 -16.38 -9.02 3.54
N ALA A 214 -16.89 -8.22 4.48
CA ALA A 214 -17.76 -8.69 5.56
C ALA A 214 -19.17 -9.11 5.06
N PHE A 215 -19.59 -8.66 3.89
CA PHE A 215 -20.93 -8.84 3.33
C PHE A 215 -20.94 -9.75 2.12
N THR A 216 -19.91 -9.69 1.28
CA THR A 216 -19.74 -10.59 0.13
C THR A 216 -18.25 -10.81 -0.18
N LYS A 217 -17.92 -12.02 -0.61
CA LYS A 217 -16.60 -12.40 -1.13
C LYS A 217 -16.53 -12.38 -2.66
N GLN A 218 -17.66 -12.18 -3.34
CA GLN A 218 -17.72 -12.11 -4.80
C GLN A 218 -17.34 -10.72 -5.26
N ALA A 219 -16.17 -10.58 -5.86
CA ALA A 219 -15.63 -9.32 -6.34
C ALA A 219 -15.61 -9.29 -7.88
N VAL A 220 -15.85 -8.11 -8.46
CA VAL A 220 -15.78 -7.86 -9.90
C VAL A 220 -14.91 -6.62 -10.14
N GLU A 221 -14.01 -6.74 -11.09
CA GLU A 221 -13.09 -5.68 -11.49
C GLU A 221 -13.78 -4.61 -12.35
N VAL A 222 -13.33 -3.37 -12.19
CA VAL A 222 -13.67 -2.26 -13.08
C VAL A 222 -12.38 -1.80 -13.75
N ASP A 223 -12.32 -1.84 -15.08
CA ASP A 223 -11.16 -1.36 -15.84
C ASP A 223 -11.18 0.15 -16.05
N ASP A 224 -10.05 0.69 -16.50
CA ASP A 224 -9.93 2.12 -16.78
C ASP A 224 -10.91 2.57 -17.88
N ASN A 225 -11.54 3.72 -17.65
CA ASN A 225 -12.56 4.34 -18.52
C ASN A 225 -13.86 3.53 -18.66
N GLN A 226 -14.10 2.56 -17.81
CA GLN A 226 -15.42 1.92 -17.70
C GLN A 226 -16.36 2.75 -16.82
N ILE A 227 -17.65 2.66 -17.15
CA ILE A 227 -18.73 3.25 -16.36
C ILE A 227 -19.65 2.13 -15.89
N VAL A 228 -20.05 2.18 -14.63
CA VAL A 228 -20.82 1.15 -13.98
C VAL A 228 -22.14 1.72 -13.49
N LEU A 229 -23.22 1.04 -13.82
CA LEU A 229 -24.56 1.24 -13.24
C LEU A 229 -24.82 0.13 -12.21
N ILE A 230 -25.02 0.49 -10.97
CA ILE A 230 -25.18 -0.44 -9.84
C ILE A 230 -26.59 -0.29 -9.29
N THR A 231 -27.33 -1.40 -9.23
CA THR A 231 -28.65 -1.50 -8.61
C THR A 231 -28.68 -2.73 -7.69
N ALA A 232 -29.70 -2.87 -6.87
CA ALA A 232 -29.88 -4.09 -6.07
C ALA A 232 -30.10 -5.37 -6.90
N ALA A 233 -30.62 -5.22 -8.12
CA ALA A 233 -30.91 -6.32 -9.03
C ALA A 233 -29.71 -6.79 -9.84
N GLY A 234 -28.67 -5.95 -9.98
CA GLY A 234 -27.50 -6.28 -10.77
C GLY A 234 -26.57 -5.09 -11.04
N ILE A 235 -25.49 -5.40 -11.72
CA ILE A 235 -24.43 -4.49 -12.10
C ILE A 235 -24.28 -4.54 -13.62
N GLU A 236 -24.30 -3.37 -14.27
CA GLU A 236 -24.04 -3.24 -15.70
C GLU A 236 -22.78 -2.39 -15.90
N ILE A 237 -21.78 -2.94 -16.58
CA ILE A 237 -20.52 -2.27 -16.90
C ILE A 237 -20.52 -1.92 -18.38
N THR A 238 -20.18 -0.66 -18.71
CA THR A 238 -19.98 -0.23 -20.10
C THR A 238 -18.54 0.24 -20.27
N ASP A 239 -17.97 -0.05 -21.43
CA ASP A 239 -16.65 0.44 -21.83
C ASP A 239 -16.68 1.92 -22.29
N ALA A 240 -15.50 2.46 -22.65
CA ALA A 240 -15.35 3.82 -23.13
C ALA A 240 -16.14 4.12 -24.43
N ALA A 241 -16.54 3.10 -25.19
CA ALA A 241 -17.38 3.22 -26.38
C ALA A 241 -18.88 3.09 -26.07
N GLY A 242 -19.26 2.89 -24.79
CA GLY A 242 -20.63 2.69 -24.33
C GLY A 242 -21.17 1.28 -24.59
N GLN A 243 -20.31 0.31 -24.93
CA GLN A 243 -20.71 -1.08 -25.13
C GLN A 243 -20.72 -1.83 -23.80
N VAL A 244 -21.74 -2.67 -23.60
CA VAL A 244 -21.88 -3.49 -22.39
C VAL A 244 -20.78 -4.56 -22.36
N VAL A 245 -20.05 -4.61 -21.26
CA VAL A 245 -19.04 -5.65 -20.98
C VAL A 245 -19.78 -6.92 -20.52
N THR A 246 -19.81 -7.94 -21.36
CA THR A 246 -20.60 -9.17 -21.13
C THR A 246 -19.91 -10.17 -20.21
N GLU A 247 -18.59 -10.15 -20.13
CA GLU A 247 -17.76 -11.06 -19.33
C GLU A 247 -16.78 -10.26 -18.46
N PRO A 248 -17.27 -9.56 -17.41
CA PRO A 248 -16.39 -8.84 -16.51
C PRO A 248 -15.53 -9.84 -15.69
N HIS A 249 -14.28 -9.46 -15.41
CA HIS A 249 -13.39 -10.30 -14.61
C HIS A 249 -13.85 -10.32 -13.15
N GLY A 250 -14.34 -11.48 -12.69
CA GLY A 250 -14.75 -11.70 -11.30
C GLY A 250 -13.82 -12.68 -10.60
N TRP A 251 -13.69 -12.54 -9.27
CA TRP A 251 -12.94 -13.47 -8.42
C TRP A 251 -13.58 -13.58 -7.03
N GLU A 252 -13.23 -14.65 -6.32
CA GLU A 252 -13.61 -14.83 -4.92
C GLU A 252 -12.47 -14.38 -4.00
N VAL A 253 -12.81 -13.53 -3.02
CA VAL A 253 -11.87 -13.07 -1.99
C VAL A 253 -11.59 -14.21 -1.02
N THR A 254 -10.32 -14.64 -0.91
CA THR A 254 -9.91 -15.85 -0.17
C THR A 254 -9.69 -15.62 1.33
N TRP A 255 -9.64 -14.36 1.79
CA TRP A 255 -9.47 -14.02 3.21
C TRP A 255 -10.75 -13.49 3.85
N ASP A 256 -10.86 -13.61 5.17
CA ASP A 256 -12.03 -13.19 5.94
C ASP A 256 -11.84 -11.79 6.54
N ALA A 257 -12.96 -11.11 6.78
CA ALA A 257 -12.99 -9.82 7.48
C ALA A 257 -12.25 -9.84 8.83
N SER A 258 -12.15 -11.00 9.49
CA SER A 258 -11.39 -11.19 10.72
C SER A 258 -9.87 -11.01 10.55
N ALA A 259 -9.34 -11.16 9.35
CA ALA A 259 -7.92 -10.93 9.07
C ALA A 259 -7.54 -9.43 9.19
N ALA A 260 -8.50 -8.53 9.00
CA ALA A 260 -8.34 -7.09 9.09
C ALA A 260 -8.78 -6.51 10.45
N VAL A 261 -8.72 -7.30 11.54
CA VAL A 261 -8.96 -6.84 12.93
C VAL A 261 -7.71 -7.02 13.78
N LYS A 262 -7.63 -6.30 14.89
CA LYS A 262 -6.43 -6.31 15.77
C LYS A 262 -6.17 -7.66 16.48
N GLY A 263 -7.15 -8.55 16.57
CA GLY A 263 -6.98 -9.90 17.08
C GLY A 263 -6.44 -10.00 18.52
N GLY A 264 -6.76 -9.02 19.37
CA GLY A 264 -6.30 -8.95 20.77
C GLY A 264 -5.04 -8.10 20.99
N TYR A 265 -4.41 -7.58 19.92
CA TYR A 265 -3.31 -6.62 20.03
C TYR A 265 -3.82 -5.19 20.21
N ASP A 266 -3.05 -4.35 20.89
CA ASP A 266 -3.40 -2.95 21.12
C ASP A 266 -3.42 -2.15 19.81
N THR A 267 -2.52 -2.48 18.87
CA THR A 267 -2.35 -1.81 17.59
C THR A 267 -2.25 -2.81 16.43
N PHE A 268 -2.62 -2.38 15.22
CA PHE A 268 -2.40 -3.16 14.01
C PHE A 268 -0.91 -3.40 13.77
N MET A 269 -0.07 -2.39 13.98
CA MET A 269 1.36 -2.53 13.80
C MET A 269 1.95 -3.62 14.69
N ASN A 270 1.53 -3.71 15.97
CA ASN A 270 1.98 -4.79 16.86
C ASN A 270 1.52 -6.15 16.33
N LYS A 271 0.25 -6.28 15.92
CA LYS A 271 -0.24 -7.51 15.29
C LYS A 271 0.59 -7.88 14.07
N GLU A 272 0.85 -6.94 13.18
CA GLU A 272 1.55 -7.18 11.92
C GLU A 272 3.04 -7.51 12.12
N ILE A 273 3.68 -7.00 13.16
CA ILE A 273 5.01 -7.47 13.60
C ILE A 273 4.97 -8.95 14.01
N HIS A 274 3.92 -9.39 14.71
CA HIS A 274 3.74 -10.80 15.10
C HIS A 274 3.19 -11.68 13.97
N ASP A 275 2.59 -11.11 12.94
CA ASP A 275 2.18 -11.82 11.72
C ASP A 275 3.38 -12.16 10.80
N GLN A 276 4.56 -11.59 11.01
CA GLN A 276 5.72 -11.76 10.12
C GLN A 276 6.13 -13.22 9.89
N PRO A 277 6.18 -14.10 10.94
CA PRO A 277 6.45 -15.52 10.72
C PRO A 277 5.47 -16.15 9.73
N THR A 278 4.17 -15.89 9.91
CA THR A 278 3.12 -16.40 9.01
C THR A 278 3.23 -15.81 7.62
N ALA A 279 3.47 -14.52 7.48
CA ALA A 279 3.61 -13.86 6.18
C ALA A 279 4.79 -14.44 5.36
N VAL A 280 5.92 -14.71 6.00
CA VAL A 280 7.06 -15.38 5.34
C VAL A 280 6.71 -16.81 4.95
N ALA A 281 6.06 -17.59 5.83
CA ALA A 281 5.63 -18.95 5.54
C ALA A 281 4.63 -19.00 4.38
N ASP A 282 3.65 -18.09 4.36
CA ASP A 282 2.62 -18.02 3.30
C ASP A 282 3.22 -17.60 1.95
N THR A 283 4.24 -16.71 1.96
CA THR A 283 4.99 -16.35 0.75
C THR A 283 5.74 -17.55 0.17
N LEU A 284 6.16 -18.50 0.99
CA LEU A 284 6.89 -19.72 0.54
C LEU A 284 5.95 -20.86 0.14
N ARG A 285 4.69 -20.84 0.61
CA ARG A 285 3.75 -21.95 0.43
C ARG A 285 3.43 -22.24 -1.02
N GLY A 286 3.51 -23.54 -1.42
CA GLY A 286 3.13 -24.01 -2.76
C GLY A 286 4.13 -23.67 -3.86
N ARG A 287 5.34 -23.22 -3.51
CA ARG A 287 6.37 -22.80 -4.47
C ARG A 287 7.53 -23.78 -4.62
N MET A 288 7.42 -24.92 -3.97
CA MET A 288 8.30 -26.07 -4.14
C MET A 288 7.46 -27.28 -4.52
N ASP A 289 7.92 -28.05 -5.50
CA ASP A 289 7.31 -29.33 -5.82
C ASP A 289 7.79 -30.45 -4.87
N ASP A 290 7.26 -31.66 -5.05
CA ASP A 290 7.61 -32.84 -4.23
C ASP A 290 9.08 -33.25 -4.36
N SER A 291 9.78 -32.81 -5.43
CA SER A 291 11.21 -33.03 -5.65
C SER A 291 12.10 -31.98 -4.99
N GLY A 292 11.50 -30.89 -4.47
CA GLY A 292 12.20 -29.75 -3.89
C GLY A 292 12.67 -28.73 -4.94
N GLU A 293 12.22 -28.86 -6.19
CA GLU A 293 12.46 -27.84 -7.21
C GLU A 293 11.53 -26.65 -7.01
N LEU A 294 12.09 -25.46 -7.25
CA LEU A 294 11.34 -24.22 -7.16
C LEU A 294 10.46 -24.02 -8.38
N GLN A 295 9.17 -23.89 -8.16
CA GLN A 295 8.17 -23.58 -9.19
C GLN A 295 7.43 -22.29 -8.85
N LEU A 296 7.28 -21.41 -9.83
CA LEU A 296 6.54 -20.16 -9.70
C LEU A 296 5.43 -20.14 -10.76
N ASP A 297 4.25 -20.67 -10.39
CA ASP A 297 3.13 -20.84 -11.32
C ASP A 297 2.60 -19.52 -11.89
N GLU A 298 2.78 -18.42 -11.15
CA GLU A 298 2.42 -17.07 -11.59
C GLU A 298 3.43 -16.47 -12.58
N MET A 299 4.55 -17.16 -12.84
CA MET A 299 5.58 -16.75 -13.79
C MET A 299 5.14 -17.02 -15.23
N ARG A 300 4.49 -16.05 -15.85
CA ARG A 300 3.94 -16.14 -17.21
C ARG A 300 4.91 -15.70 -18.31
N ILE A 301 6.11 -15.24 -17.93
CA ILE A 301 7.15 -14.85 -18.90
C ILE A 301 7.85 -16.13 -19.41
N ASP A 302 8.00 -16.25 -20.73
CA ASP A 302 8.67 -17.39 -21.35
C ASP A 302 10.06 -17.63 -20.73
N PRO A 303 10.38 -18.85 -20.31
CA PRO A 303 11.70 -19.21 -19.78
C PRO A 303 12.87 -18.85 -20.71
N ALA A 304 12.66 -18.86 -22.04
CA ALA A 304 13.68 -18.43 -22.99
C ALA A 304 13.99 -16.94 -22.90
N VAL A 305 12.96 -16.11 -22.67
CA VAL A 305 13.11 -14.67 -22.44
C VAL A 305 13.87 -14.44 -21.14
N LEU A 306 13.49 -15.11 -20.04
CA LEU A 306 14.17 -14.99 -18.74
C LEU A 306 15.64 -15.43 -18.80
N ARG A 307 15.99 -16.45 -19.62
CA ARG A 307 17.39 -16.83 -19.85
C ARG A 307 18.17 -15.75 -20.59
N SER A 308 17.52 -14.98 -21.46
CA SER A 308 18.15 -13.94 -22.28
C SER A 308 18.38 -12.62 -21.54
N VAL A 309 17.76 -12.45 -20.36
CA VAL A 309 17.88 -11.22 -19.54
C VAL A 309 19.35 -10.98 -19.17
N ASP A 310 19.86 -9.80 -19.46
CA ASP A 310 21.23 -9.40 -19.12
C ASP A 310 21.30 -8.31 -18.04
N LYS A 311 20.15 -7.70 -17.71
CA LYS A 311 20.01 -6.71 -16.64
C LYS A 311 18.64 -6.81 -15.95
N ILE A 312 18.63 -6.63 -14.65
CA ILE A 312 17.40 -6.47 -13.85
C ILE A 312 17.35 -5.04 -13.32
N ILE A 313 16.20 -4.38 -13.46
CA ILE A 313 15.92 -3.10 -12.81
C ILE A 313 14.76 -3.31 -11.84
N VAL A 314 14.96 -2.97 -10.57
CA VAL A 314 13.89 -2.96 -9.57
C VAL A 314 13.37 -1.54 -9.42
N VAL A 315 12.06 -1.36 -9.61
CA VAL A 315 11.38 -0.06 -9.45
C VAL A 315 10.41 -0.13 -8.27
N ALA A 316 10.56 0.76 -7.31
CA ALA A 316 9.73 0.79 -6.11
C ALA A 316 9.85 2.14 -5.38
N CYS A 317 9.03 2.34 -4.35
CA CYS A 317 9.07 3.50 -3.44
C CYS A 317 9.19 3.03 -1.98
N GLY A 318 9.81 3.86 -1.13
CA GLY A 318 9.85 3.68 0.33
C GLY A 318 10.40 2.30 0.76
N THR A 319 9.72 1.66 1.69
CA THR A 319 10.06 0.33 2.23
C THR A 319 10.24 -0.72 1.13
N ALA A 320 9.39 -0.70 0.09
CA ALA A 320 9.50 -1.63 -1.03
C ALA A 320 10.81 -1.44 -1.83
N ALA A 321 11.30 -0.21 -1.97
CA ALA A 321 12.60 0.04 -2.58
C ALA A 321 13.75 -0.55 -1.73
N TYR A 322 13.65 -0.49 -0.40
CA TYR A 322 14.65 -1.12 0.48
C TYR A 322 14.59 -2.66 0.42
N ALA A 323 13.41 -3.26 0.22
CA ALA A 323 13.32 -4.69 -0.10
C ALA A 323 14.08 -5.03 -1.39
N GLY A 324 13.95 -4.20 -2.41
CA GLY A 324 14.74 -4.29 -3.65
C GLY A 324 16.25 -4.17 -3.40
N HIS A 325 16.67 -3.22 -2.56
CA HIS A 325 18.08 -3.07 -2.17
C HIS A 325 18.64 -4.33 -1.48
N VAL A 326 17.85 -4.98 -0.61
CA VAL A 326 18.22 -6.28 -0.01
C VAL A 326 18.33 -7.35 -1.08
N ALA A 327 17.33 -7.44 -1.95
CA ALA A 327 17.24 -8.43 -3.01
C ALA A 327 18.40 -8.36 -4.00
N LYS A 328 18.90 -7.17 -4.31
CA LYS A 328 20.04 -6.94 -5.19
C LYS A 328 21.23 -7.81 -4.81
N TYR A 329 21.62 -7.83 -3.54
CA TYR A 329 22.77 -8.62 -3.08
C TYR A 329 22.59 -10.12 -3.32
N ALA A 330 21.39 -10.64 -3.14
CA ALA A 330 21.08 -12.03 -3.34
C ALA A 330 21.02 -12.39 -4.84
N ILE A 331 20.27 -11.63 -5.63
CA ILE A 331 20.09 -11.89 -7.07
C ILE A 331 21.43 -11.79 -7.81
N GLU A 332 22.23 -10.72 -7.56
CA GLU A 332 23.55 -10.59 -8.19
C GLU A 332 24.49 -11.75 -7.80
N HIS A 333 24.41 -12.21 -6.53
CA HIS A 333 25.22 -13.33 -6.06
C HIS A 333 24.81 -14.66 -6.72
N TRP A 334 23.49 -14.93 -6.83
CA TRP A 334 22.99 -16.20 -7.35
C TRP A 334 22.95 -16.27 -8.87
N CYS A 335 22.49 -15.19 -9.52
CA CYS A 335 22.20 -15.16 -10.96
C CYS A 335 23.35 -14.60 -11.80
N ARG A 336 24.31 -13.86 -11.20
CA ARG A 336 25.40 -13.17 -11.90
C ARG A 336 24.90 -12.20 -12.97
N ILE A 337 23.75 -11.57 -12.71
CA ILE A 337 23.13 -10.51 -13.53
C ILE A 337 23.21 -9.21 -12.73
N PRO A 338 23.62 -8.09 -13.33
CA PRO A 338 23.59 -6.79 -12.66
C PRO A 338 22.15 -6.39 -12.30
N VAL A 339 21.97 -5.86 -11.09
CA VAL A 339 20.69 -5.38 -10.59
C VAL A 339 20.82 -3.89 -10.24
N GLU A 340 20.02 -3.06 -10.88
CA GLU A 340 19.84 -1.65 -10.55
C GLU A 340 18.59 -1.48 -9.69
N ILE A 341 18.67 -0.59 -8.70
CA ILE A 341 17.52 -0.23 -7.88
C ILE A 341 17.18 1.22 -8.16
N GLU A 342 15.97 1.46 -8.60
CA GLU A 342 15.50 2.79 -8.97
C GLU A 342 14.29 3.19 -8.12
N LEU A 343 14.28 4.43 -7.66
CA LEU A 343 13.08 5.02 -7.09
C LEU A 343 12.08 5.28 -8.23
N ALA A 344 10.89 4.73 -8.12
CA ALA A 344 9.93 4.70 -9.22
C ALA A 344 9.59 6.10 -9.75
N HIS A 345 9.48 7.10 -8.86
CA HIS A 345 9.22 8.48 -9.22
C HIS A 345 10.36 9.16 -10.01
N GLU A 346 11.63 8.69 -9.89
CA GLU A 346 12.78 9.20 -10.63
C GLU A 346 13.01 8.43 -11.94
N PHE A 347 12.64 7.14 -11.95
CA PHE A 347 12.95 6.21 -13.03
C PHE A 347 12.55 6.73 -14.42
N ARG A 348 11.31 7.17 -14.59
CA ARG A 348 10.83 7.63 -15.90
C ARG A 348 11.42 8.96 -16.35
N TYR A 349 11.78 9.83 -15.40
CA TYR A 349 12.29 11.18 -15.73
C TYR A 349 13.78 11.20 -16.08
N ARG A 350 14.54 10.24 -15.60
CA ARG A 350 15.97 10.16 -15.91
C ARG A 350 16.30 9.50 -17.26
N ASP A 351 15.30 9.05 -18.02
CA ASP A 351 15.45 8.34 -19.29
C ASP A 351 16.36 7.10 -19.17
N PRO A 352 15.93 6.05 -18.44
CA PRO A 352 16.74 4.88 -18.13
C PRO A 352 17.03 4.05 -19.37
N ILE A 353 18.21 3.39 -19.40
CA ILE A 353 18.55 2.46 -20.48
C ILE A 353 17.79 1.15 -20.23
N VAL A 354 16.71 0.97 -20.95
CA VAL A 354 15.82 -0.20 -20.89
C VAL A 354 15.64 -0.78 -22.29
N ASN A 355 15.56 -2.09 -22.40
CA ASN A 355 15.35 -2.80 -23.67
C ASN A 355 14.71 -4.18 -23.42
N GLU A 356 14.48 -4.94 -24.47
CA GLU A 356 13.88 -6.29 -24.46
C GLU A 356 14.69 -7.36 -23.68
N LYS A 357 15.96 -7.10 -23.33
CA LYS A 357 16.77 -7.95 -22.45
C LYS A 357 16.79 -7.47 -21.00
N THR A 358 16.07 -6.41 -20.69
CA THR A 358 15.87 -5.93 -19.33
C THR A 358 14.65 -6.60 -18.72
N LEU A 359 14.77 -7.13 -17.50
CA LEU A 359 13.63 -7.50 -16.67
C LEU A 359 13.40 -6.40 -15.65
N THR A 360 12.27 -5.71 -15.75
CA THR A 360 11.85 -4.75 -14.73
C THR A 360 11.04 -5.47 -13.66
N VAL A 361 11.45 -5.35 -12.39
CA VAL A 361 10.75 -5.92 -11.23
C VAL A 361 10.11 -4.78 -10.47
N ALA A 362 8.78 -4.71 -10.49
CA ALA A 362 8.01 -3.71 -9.76
C ALA A 362 7.59 -4.27 -8.40
N ILE A 363 8.00 -3.60 -7.30
CA ILE A 363 7.64 -4.03 -5.94
C ILE A 363 6.68 -3.03 -5.33
N SER A 364 5.50 -3.49 -4.90
CA SER A 364 4.50 -2.66 -4.21
C SER A 364 3.60 -3.53 -3.34
N GLN A 365 3.35 -3.14 -2.10
CA GLN A 365 2.42 -3.86 -1.24
C GLN A 365 0.99 -3.79 -1.79
N SER A 366 0.50 -2.57 -2.08
CA SER A 366 -0.86 -2.34 -2.58
C SER A 366 -1.04 -2.65 -4.06
N GLY A 367 0.05 -2.58 -4.85
CA GLY A 367 -0.01 -2.61 -6.31
C GLY A 367 -0.70 -1.39 -6.94
N GLU A 368 -0.91 -0.32 -6.14
CA GLU A 368 -1.62 0.90 -6.54
C GLU A 368 -0.78 2.17 -6.35
N THR A 369 0.52 2.04 -6.08
CA THR A 369 1.43 3.18 -5.96
C THR A 369 1.61 3.83 -7.32
N MET A 370 1.13 5.08 -7.49
CA MET A 370 1.06 5.74 -8.80
C MET A 370 2.43 5.84 -9.47
N ASP A 371 3.45 6.29 -8.76
CA ASP A 371 4.81 6.36 -9.30
C ASP A 371 5.30 5.01 -9.84
N THR A 372 4.98 3.92 -9.11
CA THR A 372 5.36 2.57 -9.54
C THR A 372 4.55 2.11 -10.76
N ILE A 373 3.27 2.46 -10.84
CA ILE A 373 2.43 2.21 -12.04
C ILE A 373 3.03 2.91 -13.25
N GLN A 374 3.39 4.18 -13.12
CA GLN A 374 3.98 4.96 -14.21
C GLN A 374 5.36 4.40 -14.63
N ALA A 375 6.17 3.94 -13.67
CA ALA A 375 7.43 3.28 -13.97
C ALA A 375 7.23 1.95 -14.74
N VAL A 376 6.22 1.17 -14.38
CA VAL A 376 5.82 -0.05 -15.10
C VAL A 376 5.43 0.26 -16.55
N ARG A 377 4.57 1.25 -16.75
CA ARG A 377 4.13 1.69 -18.09
C ARG A 377 5.32 2.13 -18.92
N HIS A 378 6.18 2.98 -18.37
CA HIS A 378 7.38 3.45 -19.05
C HIS A 378 8.33 2.31 -19.42
N ALA A 379 8.59 1.34 -18.52
CA ALA A 379 9.44 0.19 -18.81
C ALA A 379 8.89 -0.67 -19.96
N ARG A 380 7.56 -0.88 -19.99
CA ARG A 380 6.89 -1.64 -21.06
C ARG A 380 6.94 -0.91 -22.41
N GLU A 381 6.76 0.40 -22.44
CA GLU A 381 6.91 1.23 -23.64
C GLU A 381 8.32 1.13 -24.24
N GLN A 382 9.35 0.95 -23.38
CA GLN A 382 10.73 0.75 -23.79
C GLN A 382 11.07 -0.70 -24.14
N GLY A 383 10.09 -1.63 -24.09
CA GLY A 383 10.24 -3.04 -24.49
C GLY A 383 10.70 -3.99 -23.38
N SER A 384 10.87 -3.54 -22.14
CA SER A 384 11.18 -4.41 -21.00
C SER A 384 10.01 -5.33 -20.68
N ARG A 385 10.30 -6.56 -20.26
CA ARG A 385 9.31 -7.39 -19.57
C ARG A 385 9.21 -6.94 -18.13
N VAL A 386 7.97 -6.93 -17.60
CA VAL A 386 7.68 -6.50 -16.23
C VAL A 386 7.17 -7.67 -15.42
N LEU A 387 7.81 -7.89 -14.27
CA LEU A 387 7.35 -8.80 -13.23
C LEU A 387 6.96 -7.98 -12.01
N ALA A 388 5.73 -8.15 -11.54
CA ALA A 388 5.23 -7.51 -10.32
C ALA A 388 5.43 -8.40 -9.09
N ILE A 389 5.89 -7.83 -7.98
CA ILE A 389 5.84 -8.42 -6.64
C ILE A 389 4.86 -7.59 -5.83
N VAL A 390 3.65 -8.11 -5.60
CA VAL A 390 2.55 -7.39 -4.97
C VAL A 390 1.82 -8.27 -3.96
N ASN A 391 1.11 -7.64 -3.01
CA ASN A 391 0.30 -8.36 -2.04
C ASN A 391 -1.20 -8.35 -2.40
N THR A 392 -1.67 -7.30 -3.08
CA THR A 392 -3.10 -7.12 -3.38
C THR A 392 -3.46 -7.73 -4.73
N TYR A 393 -4.39 -8.68 -4.72
CA TYR A 393 -4.96 -9.29 -5.92
C TYR A 393 -5.73 -8.26 -6.74
N GLY A 394 -5.66 -8.40 -8.08
CA GLY A 394 -6.39 -7.53 -9.00
C GLY A 394 -5.95 -6.06 -9.00
N SER A 395 -4.80 -5.75 -8.38
CA SER A 395 -4.26 -4.39 -8.36
C SER A 395 -3.75 -3.95 -9.73
N THR A 396 -3.68 -2.65 -9.96
CA THR A 396 -3.30 -2.07 -11.25
C THR A 396 -1.93 -2.57 -11.72
N ILE A 397 -0.90 -2.62 -10.85
CA ILE A 397 0.40 -3.15 -11.20
C ILE A 397 0.32 -4.64 -11.58
N ALA A 398 -0.50 -5.44 -10.85
CA ALA A 398 -0.66 -6.87 -11.15
C ALA A 398 -1.29 -7.10 -12.53
N ARG A 399 -2.23 -6.26 -12.95
CA ARG A 399 -2.89 -6.34 -14.27
C ARG A 399 -1.97 -5.90 -15.41
N GLU A 400 -1.17 -4.89 -15.18
CA GLU A 400 -0.31 -4.31 -16.21
C GLU A 400 1.02 -5.05 -16.38
N ALA A 401 1.40 -5.91 -15.43
CA ALA A 401 2.63 -6.70 -15.50
C ALA A 401 2.49 -7.93 -16.42
N ASP A 402 3.61 -8.35 -17.03
CA ASP A 402 3.67 -9.60 -17.84
C ASP A 402 3.61 -10.86 -16.95
N ALA A 403 4.05 -10.76 -15.69
CA ALA A 403 3.96 -11.83 -14.70
C ALA A 403 3.80 -11.23 -13.29
N VAL A 404 3.19 -11.98 -12.39
CA VAL A 404 2.95 -11.55 -11.01
C VAL A 404 3.44 -12.61 -10.03
N LEU A 405 4.10 -12.16 -8.98
CA LEU A 405 4.48 -12.96 -7.82
C LEU A 405 3.79 -12.36 -6.58
N TYR A 406 2.69 -12.97 -6.15
CA TYR A 406 1.95 -12.53 -4.97
C TYR A 406 2.68 -12.91 -3.69
N THR A 407 2.72 -12.01 -2.71
CA THR A 407 3.37 -12.25 -1.41
C THR A 407 2.50 -13.00 -0.41
N HIS A 408 1.19 -13.04 -0.62
CA HIS A 408 0.22 -13.71 0.26
C HIS A 408 0.33 -13.34 1.76
N ALA A 409 0.84 -12.14 2.07
CA ALA A 409 1.05 -11.69 3.45
C ALA A 409 -0.26 -11.33 4.19
N GLY A 410 -1.41 -11.50 3.55
CA GLY A 410 -2.70 -11.04 4.07
C GLY A 410 -2.79 -9.50 4.12
N PRO A 411 -3.90 -8.94 4.63
CA PRO A 411 -4.05 -7.50 4.74
C PRO A 411 -3.03 -6.90 5.72
N GLU A 412 -2.43 -5.77 5.34
CA GLU A 412 -1.56 -4.95 6.17
C GLU A 412 -2.20 -3.57 6.32
N VAL A 413 -2.70 -3.25 7.52
CA VAL A 413 -3.55 -2.10 7.83
C VAL A 413 -2.76 -0.93 8.38
N ALA A 414 -1.75 -1.19 9.23
CA ALA A 414 -0.87 -0.14 9.75
C ALA A 414 -0.17 0.57 8.58
N VAL A 415 -0.14 1.90 8.63
CA VAL A 415 0.41 2.72 7.52
C VAL A 415 1.88 2.38 7.27
N ALA A 416 2.70 2.32 8.31
CA ALA A 416 4.09 1.90 8.20
C ALA A 416 4.17 0.39 7.94
N SER A 417 4.85 0.00 6.87
CA SER A 417 4.97 -1.41 6.46
C SER A 417 5.89 -2.21 7.37
N THR A 418 5.48 -3.44 7.71
CA THR A 418 6.24 -4.39 8.53
C THR A 418 6.30 -5.77 7.88
N LYS A 419 5.23 -6.57 7.97
CA LYS A 419 5.18 -7.94 7.42
C LYS A 419 5.30 -7.98 5.90
N ALA A 420 4.76 -6.97 5.20
CA ALA A 420 4.88 -6.89 3.76
C ALA A 420 6.33 -6.70 3.30
N PHE A 421 7.19 -6.02 4.08
CA PHE A 421 8.61 -5.90 3.80
C PHE A 421 9.32 -7.26 3.78
N LEU A 422 9.10 -8.09 4.83
CA LEU A 422 9.68 -9.43 4.89
C LEU A 422 9.15 -10.33 3.77
N ALA A 423 7.85 -10.25 3.50
CA ALA A 423 7.22 -11.00 2.41
C ALA A 423 7.78 -10.59 1.03
N GLN A 424 8.01 -9.29 0.80
CA GLN A 424 8.65 -8.79 -0.42
C GLN A 424 10.08 -9.28 -0.58
N ILE A 425 10.90 -9.24 0.48
CA ILE A 425 12.26 -9.81 0.45
C ILE A 425 12.22 -11.30 0.13
N THR A 426 11.31 -12.05 0.77
CA THR A 426 11.13 -13.49 0.55
C THR A 426 10.75 -13.78 -0.90
N ALA A 427 9.79 -13.05 -1.47
CA ALA A 427 9.40 -13.16 -2.87
C ALA A 427 10.55 -12.82 -3.83
N CYS A 428 11.33 -11.79 -3.53
CA CYS A 428 12.54 -11.46 -4.30
C CYS A 428 13.58 -12.57 -4.26
N TYR A 429 13.74 -13.23 -3.10
CA TYR A 429 14.67 -14.37 -2.98
C TYR A 429 14.19 -15.57 -3.80
N LEU A 430 12.87 -15.86 -3.77
CA LEU A 430 12.29 -16.89 -4.64
C LEU A 430 12.53 -16.58 -6.12
N LEU A 431 12.32 -15.35 -6.56
CA LEU A 431 12.64 -14.90 -7.92
C LEU A 431 14.11 -15.10 -8.26
N GLY A 432 15.01 -14.69 -7.36
CA GLY A 432 16.46 -14.84 -7.56
C GLY A 432 16.89 -16.30 -7.68
N LEU A 433 16.38 -17.18 -6.81
CA LEU A 433 16.67 -18.61 -6.85
C LEU A 433 16.07 -19.27 -8.10
N TYR A 434 14.84 -18.91 -8.48
CA TYR A 434 14.21 -19.39 -9.71
C TYR A 434 15.03 -19.01 -10.95
N LEU A 435 15.47 -17.75 -11.06
CA LEU A 435 16.32 -17.30 -12.16
C LEU A 435 17.67 -18.02 -12.16
N ALA A 436 18.26 -18.25 -10.99
CA ALA A 436 19.54 -18.97 -10.86
C ALA A 436 19.41 -20.45 -11.30
N GLN A 437 18.32 -21.12 -10.91
CA GLN A 437 17.98 -22.47 -11.35
C GLN A 437 17.76 -22.51 -12.87
N LEU A 438 16.91 -21.63 -13.39
CA LEU A 438 16.57 -21.55 -14.81
C LEU A 438 17.77 -21.31 -15.72
N ARG A 439 18.75 -20.53 -15.26
CA ARG A 439 19.96 -20.15 -15.99
C ARG A 439 21.12 -21.14 -15.77
N GLY A 440 20.97 -22.11 -14.89
CA GLY A 440 22.03 -23.06 -14.55
C GLY A 440 23.18 -22.44 -13.74
N ASN A 441 22.93 -21.32 -13.06
CA ASN A 441 23.92 -20.67 -12.19
C ASN A 441 24.04 -21.36 -10.82
N LYS A 442 23.02 -22.12 -10.44
CA LYS A 442 22.94 -22.89 -9.20
C LYS A 442 22.47 -24.32 -9.49
N TRP A 443 23.08 -25.28 -8.81
CA TRP A 443 22.65 -26.68 -8.84
C TRP A 443 21.36 -26.85 -8.01
N PRO A 444 20.52 -27.86 -8.32
CA PRO A 444 19.30 -28.11 -7.55
C PRO A 444 19.54 -28.25 -6.05
N GLU A 445 20.62 -28.91 -5.63
CA GLU A 445 20.97 -29.09 -4.22
C GLU A 445 21.31 -27.77 -3.53
N GLU A 446 22.01 -26.85 -4.23
CA GLU A 446 22.28 -25.50 -3.68
C GLU A 446 20.99 -24.69 -3.52
N VAL A 447 20.06 -24.78 -4.48
CA VAL A 447 18.74 -24.13 -4.40
C VAL A 447 17.94 -24.70 -3.25
N ALA A 448 17.91 -26.03 -3.08
CA ALA A 448 17.25 -26.71 -1.96
C ALA A 448 17.80 -26.25 -0.60
N ASP A 449 19.12 -26.09 -0.47
CA ASP A 449 19.74 -25.58 0.76
C ASP A 449 19.31 -24.14 1.09
N TYR A 450 19.22 -23.27 0.08
CA TYR A 450 18.71 -21.90 0.28
C TYR A 450 17.23 -21.90 0.68
N LEU A 451 16.41 -22.74 0.03
CA LEU A 451 14.98 -22.87 0.34
C LEU A 451 14.75 -23.45 1.75
N ALA A 452 15.55 -24.43 2.17
CA ALA A 452 15.51 -24.96 3.53
C ALA A 452 15.81 -23.88 4.58
N ASN A 453 16.82 -23.03 4.32
CA ASN A 453 17.13 -21.91 5.18
C ASN A 453 16.03 -20.84 5.20
N LEU A 454 15.38 -20.55 4.07
CA LEU A 454 14.23 -19.65 4.01
C LEU A 454 13.03 -20.23 4.79
N SER A 455 12.76 -21.52 4.63
CA SER A 455 11.69 -22.23 5.35
C SER A 455 11.89 -22.25 6.87
N ALA A 456 13.11 -22.07 7.36
CA ALA A 456 13.41 -21.95 8.79
C ALA A 456 13.28 -20.50 9.32
N MET A 457 13.08 -19.49 8.46
CA MET A 457 12.96 -18.09 8.93
C MET A 457 11.72 -17.83 9.79
N PRO A 458 10.52 -18.36 9.49
CA PRO A 458 9.36 -18.17 10.36
C PRO A 458 9.62 -18.53 11.83
N GLU A 459 10.22 -19.69 12.08
CA GLU A 459 10.57 -20.13 13.44
C GLU A 459 11.61 -19.22 14.10
N ARG A 460 12.63 -18.80 13.35
CA ARG A 460 13.67 -17.88 13.86
C ARG A 460 13.11 -16.50 14.20
N ILE A 461 12.21 -15.96 13.38
CA ILE A 461 11.54 -14.69 13.64
C ILE A 461 10.67 -14.82 14.90
N GLN A 462 9.87 -15.90 15.00
CA GLN A 462 9.04 -16.16 16.18
C GLN A 462 9.88 -16.25 17.45
N ARG A 463 10.99 -16.99 17.42
CA ARG A 463 11.90 -17.12 18.55
C ARG A 463 12.46 -15.77 18.99
N PHE A 464 12.85 -14.90 18.06
CA PHE A 464 13.28 -13.55 18.41
C PHE A 464 12.17 -12.76 19.12
N LEU A 465 10.94 -12.81 18.62
CA LEU A 465 9.80 -12.13 19.24
C LEU A 465 9.52 -12.67 20.65
N ASP A 466 9.55 -13.98 20.83
CA ASP A 466 9.28 -14.61 22.12
C ASP A 466 10.36 -14.30 23.19
N GLU A 467 11.63 -14.23 22.78
CA GLU A 467 12.77 -14.15 23.71
C GLU A 467 13.31 -12.72 23.91
N SER A 468 13.22 -11.85 22.92
CA SER A 468 13.95 -10.56 22.88
C SER A 468 13.07 -9.33 22.70
N GLU A 469 11.79 -9.46 22.37
CA GLU A 469 10.91 -8.31 22.07
C GLU A 469 10.84 -7.33 23.24
N GLU A 470 10.64 -7.80 24.48
CA GLU A 470 10.48 -6.91 25.63
C GLU A 470 11.76 -6.11 25.93
N GLN A 471 12.93 -6.69 25.72
CA GLN A 471 14.20 -5.95 25.81
C GLN A 471 14.22 -4.75 24.85
N VAL A 472 13.80 -4.98 23.59
CA VAL A 472 13.79 -3.93 22.58
C VAL A 472 12.72 -2.88 22.88
N ARG A 473 11.55 -3.30 23.38
CA ARG A 473 10.50 -2.36 23.83
C ARG A 473 10.95 -1.50 25.01
N ALA A 474 11.65 -2.10 25.98
CA ALA A 474 12.22 -1.36 27.10
C ALA A 474 13.22 -0.28 26.62
N LEU A 475 14.09 -0.64 25.69
CA LEU A 475 15.04 0.30 25.06
C LEU A 475 14.32 1.43 24.31
N GLY A 476 13.22 1.11 23.60
CA GLY A 476 12.40 2.13 22.91
C GLY A 476 11.78 3.14 23.88
N ARG A 477 11.27 2.66 25.02
CA ARG A 477 10.76 3.52 26.10
C ARG A 477 11.85 4.38 26.74
N GLU A 478 13.01 3.80 27.00
CA GLU A 478 14.16 4.50 27.60
C GLU A 478 14.66 5.66 26.70
N LEU A 479 14.72 5.42 25.40
CA LEU A 479 15.24 6.39 24.43
C LEU A 479 14.19 7.35 23.85
N ALA A 480 12.97 7.35 24.40
CA ALA A 480 11.87 8.15 23.86
C ALA A 480 12.13 9.65 23.82
N ASP A 481 12.96 10.18 24.71
CA ASP A 481 13.31 11.63 24.74
C ASP A 481 14.34 12.04 23.70
N ASN A 482 15.00 11.08 23.03
CA ASN A 482 15.97 11.38 21.99
C ASN A 482 15.28 11.87 20.71
N ASN A 483 15.87 12.88 20.06
CA ASN A 483 15.33 13.51 18.85
C ASN A 483 16.14 13.20 17.59
N SER A 484 17.26 12.49 17.72
CA SER A 484 18.12 12.10 16.62
C SER A 484 18.68 10.70 16.82
N PHE A 485 18.76 9.93 15.74
CA PHE A 485 19.29 8.56 15.71
C PHE A 485 20.07 8.33 14.43
N LEU A 486 21.16 7.57 14.49
CA LEU A 486 21.86 7.07 13.31
C LEU A 486 21.73 5.54 13.22
N PHE A 487 21.72 5.04 12.00
CA PHE A 487 21.65 3.62 11.69
C PHE A 487 22.76 3.25 10.73
N LEU A 488 23.60 2.30 11.11
CA LEU A 488 24.77 1.90 10.33
C LEU A 488 24.69 0.44 9.93
N GLY A 489 25.05 0.15 8.68
CA GLY A 489 25.15 -1.21 8.19
C GLY A 489 26.17 -1.34 7.08
N ARG A 490 26.66 -2.57 6.86
CA ARG A 490 27.46 -2.93 5.70
C ARG A 490 26.84 -4.11 4.97
N HIS A 491 27.11 -4.19 3.64
CA HIS A 491 26.57 -5.26 2.80
C HIS A 491 25.04 -5.28 2.97
N VAL A 492 24.41 -6.44 3.19
CA VAL A 492 22.95 -6.56 3.41
C VAL A 492 22.42 -5.81 4.64
N GLY A 493 23.28 -5.46 5.59
CA GLY A 493 22.92 -4.62 6.74
C GLY A 493 22.68 -3.15 6.39
N TYR A 494 23.20 -2.66 5.26
CA TYR A 494 22.99 -1.26 4.86
C TYR A 494 21.52 -0.96 4.51
N PRO A 495 20.86 -1.69 3.63
CA PRO A 495 19.42 -1.46 3.40
C PRO A 495 18.54 -1.70 4.64
N VAL A 496 18.95 -2.57 5.56
CA VAL A 496 18.27 -2.74 6.87
C VAL A 496 18.41 -1.47 7.72
N ALA A 497 19.58 -0.85 7.72
CA ALA A 497 19.80 0.44 8.40
C ALA A 497 18.93 1.56 7.82
N LEU A 498 18.79 1.61 6.50
CA LEU A 498 17.89 2.57 5.81
C LEU A 498 16.43 2.35 6.22
N GLU A 499 15.97 1.10 6.26
CA GLU A 499 14.60 0.75 6.66
C GLU A 499 14.34 1.10 8.13
N GLY A 500 15.27 0.81 9.05
CA GLY A 500 15.15 1.20 10.46
C GLY A 500 15.03 2.70 10.66
N ALA A 501 15.84 3.48 9.93
CA ALA A 501 15.76 4.94 9.94
C ALA A 501 14.42 5.44 9.38
N LEU A 502 13.89 4.80 8.32
CA LEU A 502 12.59 5.14 7.76
C LEU A 502 11.46 4.89 8.78
N LYS A 503 11.42 3.71 9.41
CA LYS A 503 10.39 3.37 10.42
C LYS A 503 10.37 4.39 11.56
N LEU A 504 11.54 4.83 12.01
CA LEU A 504 11.59 5.79 13.10
C LEU A 504 11.09 7.20 12.68
N LYS A 505 11.40 7.63 11.46
CA LYS A 505 10.86 8.87 10.89
C LYS A 505 9.34 8.82 10.75
N GLU A 506 8.81 7.71 10.23
CA GLU A 506 7.38 7.53 9.97
C GLU A 506 6.55 7.53 11.25
N LEU A 507 7.00 6.83 12.28
CA LEU A 507 6.21 6.55 13.48
C LEU A 507 6.46 7.56 14.61
N ALA A 508 7.70 7.93 14.83
CA ALA A 508 8.10 8.74 15.98
C ALA A 508 8.43 10.20 15.64
N TYR A 509 8.40 10.54 14.35
CA TYR A 509 8.70 11.90 13.85
C TYR A 509 10.07 12.42 14.29
N VAL A 510 11.02 11.49 14.43
CA VAL A 510 12.39 11.74 14.88
C VAL A 510 13.32 11.83 13.67
N HIS A 511 14.30 12.72 13.71
CA HIS A 511 15.31 12.77 12.67
C HIS A 511 16.21 11.54 12.76
N ALA A 512 16.10 10.67 11.78
CA ALA A 512 16.80 9.40 11.71
C ALA A 512 17.45 9.20 10.35
N GLU A 513 18.75 8.85 10.32
CA GLU A 513 19.48 8.63 9.08
C GLU A 513 20.17 7.27 9.07
N GLY A 514 20.09 6.59 7.90
CA GLY A 514 20.78 5.34 7.65
C GLY A 514 22.00 5.55 6.73
N PHE A 515 23.13 4.95 7.09
CA PHE A 515 24.36 5.06 6.31
C PHE A 515 25.00 3.70 6.04
N ALA A 516 25.67 3.58 4.90
CA ALA A 516 26.69 2.55 4.75
C ALA A 516 27.81 2.86 5.76
N ALA A 517 28.10 1.93 6.69
CA ALA A 517 29.00 2.20 7.81
C ALA A 517 30.42 2.64 7.37
N GLY A 518 30.84 2.28 6.16
CA GLY A 518 32.09 2.76 5.57
C GLY A 518 32.06 4.23 5.20
N GLU A 519 30.89 4.77 4.85
CA GLU A 519 30.67 6.16 4.44
C GLU A 519 30.74 7.13 5.63
N LEU A 520 30.60 6.62 6.85
CA LEU A 520 30.63 7.42 8.07
C LEU A 520 31.83 8.40 8.12
N LYS A 521 33.03 7.95 7.71
CA LYS A 521 34.25 8.74 7.73
C LYS A 521 34.30 9.86 6.69
N HIS A 522 33.40 9.85 5.72
CA HIS A 522 33.35 10.78 4.58
C HIS A 522 32.39 11.96 4.81
N GLY A 523 32.04 12.22 6.07
CA GLY A 523 31.18 13.34 6.46
C GLY A 523 30.29 13.06 7.65
N PRO A 524 29.43 12.02 7.62
CA PRO A 524 28.39 11.79 8.65
C PRO A 524 28.93 11.61 10.09
N ILE A 525 30.20 11.24 10.26
CA ILE A 525 30.84 11.13 11.58
C ILE A 525 30.86 12.47 12.35
N ALA A 526 30.72 13.59 11.66
CA ALA A 526 30.59 14.90 12.27
C ALA A 526 29.32 15.09 13.10
N LEU A 527 28.30 14.24 12.87
CA LEU A 527 27.05 14.23 13.63
C LEU A 527 27.15 13.46 14.95
N VAL A 528 28.22 12.68 15.12
CA VAL A 528 28.38 11.84 16.32
C VAL A 528 28.83 12.71 17.50
N GLU A 529 28.00 12.73 18.54
CA GLU A 529 28.23 13.45 19.79
C GLU A 529 27.92 12.56 21.00
N GLU A 530 28.25 13.07 22.20
CA GLU A 530 28.06 12.34 23.45
C GLU A 530 26.57 11.94 23.65
N GLY A 531 26.32 10.65 23.87
CA GLY A 531 25.00 10.10 24.12
C GLY A 531 24.12 9.89 22.88
N LEU A 532 24.55 10.28 21.67
CA LEU A 532 23.78 10.04 20.45
C LEU A 532 23.54 8.54 20.24
N PRO A 533 22.29 8.07 20.17
CA PRO A 533 22.00 6.66 19.91
C PRO A 533 22.35 6.29 18.46
N VAL A 534 23.18 5.26 18.29
CA VAL A 534 23.59 4.75 16.99
C VAL A 534 23.35 3.25 16.93
N PHE A 535 22.40 2.83 16.08
CA PHE A 535 22.17 1.43 15.78
C PHE A 535 23.20 0.92 14.78
N VAL A 536 23.77 -0.25 15.03
CA VAL A 536 24.72 -0.90 14.12
C VAL A 536 24.28 -2.32 13.84
N ILE A 537 23.99 -2.61 12.55
CA ILE A 537 23.65 -3.94 12.06
C ILE A 537 24.94 -4.69 11.75
N VAL A 538 25.29 -5.65 12.59
CA VAL A 538 26.53 -6.41 12.51
C VAL A 538 26.35 -7.62 11.60
N PRO A 539 27.21 -7.82 10.60
CA PRO A 539 27.18 -9.00 9.76
C PRO A 539 27.63 -10.24 10.54
N THR A 540 27.21 -11.41 10.07
CA THR A 540 27.61 -12.68 10.70
C THR A 540 29.12 -12.82 10.88
N PRO A 541 29.60 -13.35 12.01
CA PRO A 541 31.04 -13.62 12.24
C PRO A 541 31.62 -14.66 11.28
N ARG A 542 30.77 -15.44 10.57
CA ARG A 542 31.22 -16.32 9.46
C ARG A 542 31.74 -15.57 8.23
N ARG A 543 31.67 -14.24 8.22
CA ARG A 543 32.28 -13.32 7.26
C ARG A 543 33.32 -12.43 7.96
N PRO A 544 34.46 -12.95 8.44
CA PRO A 544 35.35 -12.26 9.37
C PRO A 544 35.84 -10.91 8.86
N VAL A 545 36.24 -10.80 7.60
CA VAL A 545 36.70 -9.50 7.04
C VAL A 545 35.63 -8.43 7.09
N LEU A 546 34.36 -8.78 6.81
CA LEU A 546 33.25 -7.84 6.84
C LEU A 546 32.88 -7.49 8.29
N HIS A 547 32.83 -8.49 9.15
CA HIS A 547 32.56 -8.38 10.57
C HIS A 547 33.56 -7.46 11.28
N ASP A 548 34.87 -7.71 11.13
CA ASP A 548 35.93 -6.91 11.74
C ASP A 548 35.86 -5.43 11.32
N LYS A 549 35.44 -5.16 10.05
CA LYS A 549 35.25 -3.78 9.58
C LYS A 549 34.09 -3.07 10.26
N VAL A 550 33.03 -3.80 10.63
CA VAL A 550 31.90 -3.21 11.37
C VAL A 550 32.28 -3.02 12.84
N ILE A 551 32.99 -3.97 13.47
CA ILE A 551 33.55 -3.77 14.81
C ILE A 551 34.37 -2.49 14.88
N SER A 552 35.28 -2.29 13.92
CA SER A 552 36.07 -1.06 13.85
C SER A 552 35.21 0.21 13.71
N ASN A 553 34.09 0.15 12.99
CA ASN A 553 33.17 1.29 12.94
C ASN A 553 32.46 1.54 14.28
N ILE A 554 32.11 0.49 15.04
CA ILE A 554 31.54 0.63 16.39
C ILE A 554 32.55 1.32 17.32
N GLU A 555 33.82 0.89 17.31
CA GLU A 555 34.88 1.51 18.09
C GLU A 555 35.05 3.00 17.77
N GLU A 556 34.98 3.37 16.49
CA GLU A 556 35.13 4.76 16.02
C GLU A 556 34.03 5.69 16.54
N ILE A 557 32.76 5.25 16.50
CA ILE A 557 31.63 6.07 17.00
C ILE A 557 31.61 6.10 18.53
N ARG A 558 31.93 4.97 19.19
CA ARG A 558 32.03 4.90 20.63
C ARG A 558 33.11 5.84 21.17
N ALA A 559 34.28 5.92 20.50
CA ALA A 559 35.37 6.84 20.89
C ALA A 559 34.94 8.32 20.83
N ARG A 560 33.83 8.65 20.20
CA ARG A 560 33.23 9.99 20.12
C ARG A 560 32.04 10.20 21.03
N GLY A 561 31.79 9.23 21.93
CA GLY A 561 30.72 9.32 22.93
C GLY A 561 29.35 8.80 22.47
N ALA A 562 29.22 8.21 21.28
CA ALA A 562 27.95 7.63 20.86
C ALA A 562 27.47 6.51 21.81
N ARG A 563 26.17 6.45 22.07
CA ARG A 563 25.54 5.27 22.67
C ARG A 563 25.35 4.23 21.57
N THR A 564 26.18 3.20 21.57
CA THR A 564 26.16 2.14 20.56
C THR A 564 25.18 1.05 20.90
N ILE A 565 24.20 0.82 20.00
CA ILE A 565 23.16 -0.21 20.09
C ILE A 565 23.40 -1.19 18.94
N VAL A 566 23.76 -2.42 19.25
CA VAL A 566 24.26 -3.38 18.28
C VAL A 566 23.24 -4.49 18.07
N ILE A 567 22.89 -4.77 16.81
CA ILE A 567 22.12 -5.96 16.42
C ILE A 567 23.10 -7.00 15.87
N ALA A 568 23.24 -8.12 16.58
CA ALA A 568 24.22 -9.16 16.27
C ALA A 568 23.61 -10.57 16.45
N GLU A 569 24.24 -11.58 15.83
CA GLU A 569 23.86 -12.98 16.04
C GLU A 569 24.05 -13.40 17.51
N GLU A 570 23.23 -14.35 17.97
CA GLU A 570 23.18 -14.84 19.35
C GLU A 570 24.55 -15.29 19.92
N GLU A 571 25.39 -15.91 19.09
CA GLU A 571 26.71 -16.41 19.47
C GLU A 571 27.86 -15.41 19.20
N ASP A 572 27.57 -14.21 18.75
CA ASP A 572 28.58 -13.21 18.43
C ASP A 572 28.95 -12.34 19.65
N HIS A 573 29.85 -12.84 20.47
CA HIS A 573 30.34 -12.14 21.66
C HIS A 573 31.46 -11.12 21.39
N ALA A 574 31.95 -11.02 20.15
CA ALA A 574 33.00 -10.05 19.80
C ALA A 574 32.54 -8.60 19.93
N VAL A 575 31.23 -8.34 19.82
CA VAL A 575 30.63 -7.01 19.94
C VAL A 575 30.48 -6.52 21.38
N ASP A 576 30.44 -7.41 22.38
CA ASP A 576 30.05 -7.11 23.76
C ASP A 576 30.97 -6.04 24.41
N ALA A 577 32.25 -6.06 24.08
CA ALA A 577 33.20 -5.07 24.60
C ALA A 577 32.98 -3.64 24.09
N PHE A 578 32.26 -3.47 22.97
CA PHE A 578 32.15 -2.21 22.23
C PHE A 578 30.72 -1.65 22.19
N ALA A 579 29.72 -2.44 22.54
CA ALA A 579 28.33 -2.04 22.57
C ALA A 579 27.90 -1.57 23.98
N HIS A 580 26.99 -0.59 24.04
CA HIS A 580 26.28 -0.25 25.27
C HIS A 580 25.08 -1.16 25.43
N ASP A 581 24.38 -1.42 24.32
CA ASP A 581 23.23 -2.34 24.27
C ASP A 581 23.45 -3.35 23.14
N VAL A 582 23.15 -4.63 23.40
CA VAL A 582 23.23 -5.68 22.39
C VAL A 582 21.87 -6.36 22.26
N ILE A 583 21.33 -6.34 21.05
CA ILE A 583 20.11 -7.04 20.67
C ILE A 583 20.54 -8.29 19.91
N ARG A 584 20.21 -9.46 20.48
CA ARG A 584 20.57 -10.75 19.90
C ARG A 584 19.48 -11.25 18.94
N VAL A 585 19.91 -11.69 17.75
CA VAL A 585 19.03 -12.32 16.77
C VAL A 585 19.52 -13.73 16.44
N PRO A 586 18.63 -14.67 16.10
CA PRO A 586 19.04 -16.02 15.71
C PRO A 586 20.01 -16.01 14.53
N ALA A 587 20.91 -17.00 14.50
CA ALA A 587 21.87 -17.14 13.43
C ALA A 587 21.21 -17.48 12.08
N ALA A 588 21.68 -16.88 10.98
CA ALA A 588 21.20 -17.16 9.63
C ALA A 588 22.32 -16.95 8.57
N PRO A 589 22.16 -17.52 7.36
CA PRO A 589 23.05 -17.19 6.24
C PRO A 589 23.07 -15.68 5.99
N THR A 590 24.23 -15.13 5.62
CA THR A 590 24.46 -13.68 5.46
C THR A 590 23.38 -12.98 4.63
N LEU A 591 23.00 -13.58 3.49
CA LEU A 591 22.00 -12.98 2.59
C LEU A 591 20.58 -13.00 3.18
N MET A 592 20.31 -13.83 4.18
CA MET A 592 19.00 -13.96 4.83
C MET A 592 18.91 -13.19 6.15
N MET A 593 20.02 -12.69 6.69
CA MET A 593 20.04 -11.87 7.91
C MET A 593 19.09 -10.67 7.88
N PRO A 594 18.80 -10.00 6.76
CA PRO A 594 17.84 -8.91 6.72
C PRO A 594 16.45 -9.29 7.26
N LEU A 595 15.98 -10.53 7.03
CA LEU A 595 14.70 -11.02 7.54
C LEU A 595 14.63 -11.08 9.07
N LEU A 596 15.77 -11.18 9.75
CA LEU A 596 15.87 -11.19 11.20
C LEU A 596 16.27 -9.83 11.78
N SER A 597 17.26 -9.19 11.20
CA SER A 597 17.84 -7.97 11.76
C SER A 597 16.96 -6.72 11.62
N VAL A 598 15.93 -6.74 10.77
CA VAL A 598 14.96 -5.64 10.67
C VAL A 598 13.89 -5.70 11.76
N VAL A 599 13.54 -6.90 12.25
CA VAL A 599 12.45 -7.07 13.23
C VAL A 599 12.66 -6.24 14.49
N PRO A 600 13.86 -6.27 15.14
CA PRO A 600 14.12 -5.42 16.29
C PRO A 600 13.98 -3.92 16.00
N LEU A 601 14.28 -3.46 14.78
CA LEU A 601 14.13 -2.05 14.41
C LEU A 601 12.65 -1.63 14.30
N GLN A 602 11.79 -2.53 13.81
CA GLN A 602 10.35 -2.31 13.76
C GLN A 602 9.75 -2.27 15.18
N VAL A 603 10.12 -3.21 16.04
CA VAL A 603 9.70 -3.25 17.46
C VAL A 603 10.15 -1.99 18.19
N PHE A 604 11.42 -1.58 18.00
CA PHE A 604 11.96 -0.37 18.61
C PHE A 604 11.21 0.89 18.18
N ALA A 605 11.00 1.07 16.88
CA ALA A 605 10.30 2.25 16.34
C ALA A 605 8.86 2.34 16.85
N SER A 606 8.15 1.19 16.91
CA SER A 606 6.80 1.10 17.48
C SER A 606 6.79 1.48 18.97
N ALA A 607 7.69 0.89 19.75
CA ALA A 607 7.75 1.13 21.19
C ALA A 607 8.11 2.57 21.55
N LEU A 608 9.07 3.17 20.82
CA LEU A 608 9.47 4.56 21.01
C LEU A 608 8.32 5.53 20.64
N ALA A 609 7.63 5.29 19.54
CA ALA A 609 6.50 6.11 19.12
C ALA A 609 5.32 6.03 20.13
N GLN A 610 5.01 4.83 20.62
CA GLN A 610 4.00 4.62 21.67
C GLN A 610 4.38 5.33 22.98
N ALA A 611 5.66 5.28 23.38
CA ALA A 611 6.15 5.98 24.57
C ALA A 611 6.02 7.52 24.45
N LYS A 612 6.10 8.05 23.22
CA LYS A 612 5.82 9.46 22.91
C LYS A 612 4.31 9.78 22.84
N GLY A 613 3.43 8.78 22.95
CA GLY A 613 1.98 8.95 22.84
C GLY A 613 1.48 9.11 21.39
N TYR A 614 2.23 8.65 20.40
CA TYR A 614 1.84 8.72 18.99
C TYR A 614 1.05 7.49 18.54
N ASP A 615 0.15 7.70 17.59
CA ASP A 615 -0.61 6.64 16.92
C ASP A 615 0.30 5.94 15.89
N VAL A 616 0.66 4.69 16.15
CA VAL A 616 1.54 3.91 15.29
C VAL A 616 0.83 3.28 14.10
N ASP A 617 -0.50 3.17 14.15
CA ASP A 617 -1.31 2.64 13.06
C ASP A 617 -1.58 3.71 12.00
N GLN A 618 -1.79 4.97 12.45
CA GLN A 618 -2.13 6.11 11.60
C GLN A 618 -1.21 7.32 11.90
N PRO A 619 0.08 7.24 11.54
CA PRO A 619 1.00 8.35 11.76
C PRO A 619 0.64 9.54 10.89
N ARG A 620 0.79 10.76 11.45
CA ARG A 620 0.42 12.01 10.77
C ARG A 620 1.08 12.17 9.40
N ASN A 621 0.36 12.78 8.46
CA ASN A 621 0.83 13.11 7.10
C ASN A 621 1.23 11.92 6.23
N LEU A 622 0.88 10.69 6.63
CA LEU A 622 1.17 9.49 5.86
C LEU A 622 -0.13 8.75 5.50
N ALA A 623 -0.11 8.04 4.41
CA ALA A 623 -1.14 7.07 4.04
C ALA A 623 -0.51 5.76 3.59
N LYS A 624 -1.24 4.65 3.75
CA LYS A 624 -0.77 3.31 3.44
C LYS A 624 -0.34 3.15 1.98
N SER A 625 -0.98 3.85 1.07
CA SER A 625 -0.67 3.77 -0.36
C SER A 625 -0.84 5.14 -1.01
N VAL A 626 0.13 5.56 -1.81
CA VAL A 626 0.14 6.83 -2.54
C VAL A 626 -0.33 6.57 -3.96
N THR A 627 -1.57 6.96 -4.29
CA THR A 627 -2.22 6.73 -5.59
C THR A 627 -2.36 7.99 -6.43
N VAL A 628 -1.62 9.01 -6.08
CA VAL A 628 -1.51 10.28 -6.78
C VAL A 628 -0.04 10.63 -6.94
N GLU A 629 0.30 11.37 -7.98
CA GLU A 629 1.63 11.96 -8.17
C GLU A 629 1.78 13.28 -7.40
#